data_dfd50c26968279db3e35cb4001f13f82
#
_entry.id   dfd50c26968279db3e35cb4001f13f82
#
_cell.length_a   1.000
_cell.length_b   1.000
_cell.length_c   1.000
_cell.angle_alpha   90.00
_cell.angle_beta   90.00
_cell.angle_gamma   90.00
#
_symmetry.space_group_name_H-M   'P 1'
#
loop_
_entity.id
_entity.type
_entity.pdbx_description
1 polymer ?
#
loop_
_entity_poly.entity_id
_entity_poly.type
_entity_poly.pdbx_seq_one_letter_code
_entity_poly.pdbx_strand_id
1 'polypeptide(L)'
;MYESVKEDEIIDLSVPGASGYTVSLVNAGKFTTTGTELQLSGTPVLAEDYSLDLSLNYASSESMVNELAEGMDARSLFRAYWGTFLYANVGEEWGIIQGTGYKKHENGQRIVDPSTGNYMYENNMEFGSVLPDYTGGLRVDARYKNFDFGASFDFQEGGQFYSLTRQWGLYSGMTSNTIGNNTLGNPVRDPVVSASGDDSTGFVPVSYTHLTLPTSPKV
;
A
#
# COMPACT_ATOMS: atom_id res chain seq x y z
N MET A 1 22.58 -8.47 -7.60
CA MET A 1 22.27 -8.22 -6.18
C MET A 1 23.11 -7.05 -5.72
N TYR A 2 22.54 -6.18 -4.93
CA TYR A 2 23.23 -5.02 -4.36
C TYR A 2 22.72 -4.75 -2.93
N GLU A 3 23.57 -4.06 -2.18
CA GLU A 3 23.23 -3.46 -0.90
C GLU A 3 23.73 -2.01 -0.93
N SER A 4 22.90 -1.10 -0.49
CA SER A 4 23.22 0.32 -0.39
C SER A 4 22.87 0.81 1.01
N VAL A 5 23.82 1.39 1.70
CA VAL A 5 23.62 2.01 3.01
C VAL A 5 23.72 3.52 2.85
N LYS A 6 22.68 4.22 3.29
CA LYS A 6 22.67 5.68 3.37
C LYS A 6 22.69 6.07 4.84
N GLU A 7 23.62 6.92 5.20
CA GLU A 7 23.79 7.45 6.56
C GLU A 7 23.73 8.97 6.52
N ASP A 8 23.44 9.58 7.66
CA ASP A 8 23.39 11.03 7.82
C ASP A 8 22.39 11.75 6.90
N GLU A 9 21.26 11.09 6.62
CA GLU A 9 20.16 11.71 5.85
C GLU A 9 19.60 12.92 6.62
N ILE A 10 19.24 13.97 5.88
CA ILE A 10 18.67 15.17 6.48
C ILE A 10 17.21 14.92 6.86
N ILE A 11 16.93 15.03 8.15
CA ILE A 11 15.62 14.82 8.72
C ILE A 11 15.13 16.11 9.38
N ASP A 12 13.85 16.43 9.19
CA ASP A 12 13.18 17.51 9.92
C ASP A 12 12.65 17.00 11.27
N LEU A 13 13.04 17.68 12.33
CA LEU A 13 12.53 17.45 13.69
C LEU A 13 11.58 18.58 14.08
N SER A 14 10.41 18.20 14.62
CA SER A 14 9.55 19.18 15.30
C SER A 14 10.18 19.58 16.61
N VAL A 15 10.40 20.86 16.80
CA VAL A 15 10.97 21.43 18.04
C VAL A 15 9.92 22.29 18.76
N PRO A 16 10.01 22.39 20.10
CA PRO A 16 9.10 23.24 20.86
C PRO A 16 9.14 24.70 20.38
N GLY A 17 7.97 25.29 20.14
CA GLY A 17 7.85 26.67 19.65
C GLY A 17 8.49 27.73 20.57
N ALA A 18 8.79 27.37 21.82
CA ALA A 18 9.53 28.23 22.74
C ALA A 18 10.96 28.55 22.26
N SER A 19 11.52 27.78 21.34
CA SER A 19 12.82 28.02 20.69
C SER A 19 12.76 29.12 19.61
N GLY A 20 11.57 29.56 19.23
CA GLY A 20 11.32 30.44 18.09
C GLY A 20 11.25 29.74 16.73
N TYR A 21 11.44 28.43 16.71
CA TYR A 21 11.37 27.58 15.52
C TYR A 21 10.40 26.43 15.77
N THR A 22 9.74 25.96 14.73
CA THR A 22 8.85 24.78 14.80
C THR A 22 9.49 23.53 14.21
N VAL A 23 10.55 23.70 13.44
CA VAL A 23 11.28 22.62 12.77
C VAL A 23 12.78 22.88 12.85
N SER A 24 13.55 21.86 13.11
CA SER A 24 15.01 21.82 13.02
C SER A 24 15.43 20.74 12.04
N LEU A 25 16.37 21.02 11.16
CA LEU A 25 16.96 20.01 10.29
C LEU A 25 18.17 19.41 10.99
N VAL A 26 18.22 18.09 11.03
CA VAL A 26 19.33 17.33 11.60
C VAL A 26 19.83 16.30 10.60
N ASN A 27 21.12 16.05 10.60
CA ASN A 27 21.70 14.94 9.88
C ASN A 27 21.56 13.71 10.79
N ALA A 28 20.61 12.89 10.48
CA ALA A 28 20.33 11.69 11.24
C ALA A 28 19.57 10.71 10.34
N GLY A 29 19.67 9.46 10.68
CA GLY A 29 18.99 8.41 9.95
C GLY A 29 19.94 7.54 9.16
N LYS A 30 19.65 6.27 9.23
CA LYS A 30 20.34 5.22 8.50
C LYS A 30 19.33 4.33 7.82
N PHE A 31 19.52 4.15 6.51
CA PHE A 31 18.67 3.34 5.69
C PHE A 31 19.52 2.32 4.94
N THR A 32 19.06 1.08 4.93
CA THR A 32 19.68 0.02 4.14
C THR A 32 18.72 -0.45 3.06
N THR A 33 19.14 -0.36 1.82
CA THR A 33 18.38 -0.90 0.68
C THR A 33 19.12 -2.11 0.13
N THR A 34 18.42 -3.24 0.10
CA THR A 34 18.90 -4.46 -0.56
C THR A 34 18.07 -4.72 -1.80
N GLY A 35 18.69 -5.23 -2.86
CA GLY A 35 17.93 -5.49 -4.07
C GLY A 35 18.58 -6.49 -5.01
N THR A 36 17.75 -7.00 -5.90
CA THR A 36 18.15 -7.90 -6.98
C THR A 36 17.64 -7.35 -8.30
N GLU A 37 18.53 -7.24 -9.27
CA GLU A 37 18.17 -6.86 -10.63
C GLU A 37 18.65 -7.94 -11.59
N LEU A 38 17.81 -8.29 -12.55
CA LEU A 38 18.10 -9.24 -13.62
C LEU A 38 17.63 -8.65 -14.94
N GLN A 39 18.52 -8.70 -15.94
CA GLN A 39 18.17 -8.37 -17.31
C GLN A 39 18.66 -9.49 -18.22
N LEU A 40 17.75 -10.03 -19.03
CA LEU A 40 18.03 -11.04 -20.04
C LEU A 40 17.53 -10.53 -21.38
N SER A 41 18.40 -10.58 -22.40
CA SER A 41 18.02 -10.22 -23.77
C SER A 41 18.66 -11.18 -24.74
N GLY A 42 17.95 -11.50 -25.80
CA GLY A 42 18.46 -12.39 -26.83
C GLY A 42 17.56 -12.51 -28.04
N THR A 43 18.13 -13.03 -29.11
CA THR A 43 17.46 -13.30 -30.39
C THR A 43 17.35 -14.81 -30.57
N PRO A 44 16.38 -15.50 -29.92
CA PRO A 44 16.27 -16.97 -29.99
C PRO A 44 16.00 -17.49 -31.40
N VAL A 45 15.46 -16.64 -32.27
CA VAL A 45 15.19 -17.00 -33.65
C VAL A 45 15.70 -15.90 -34.58
N LEU A 46 16.57 -16.29 -35.51
CA LEU A 46 17.11 -15.41 -36.53
C LEU A 46 17.23 -16.16 -37.85
N ALA A 47 16.49 -15.72 -38.87
CA ALA A 47 16.54 -16.25 -40.22
C ALA A 47 16.34 -15.12 -41.23
N GLU A 48 16.45 -15.43 -42.52
CA GLU A 48 16.40 -14.45 -43.61
C GLU A 48 15.08 -13.67 -43.61
N ASP A 49 13.95 -14.38 -43.45
CA ASP A 49 12.60 -13.81 -43.50
C ASP A 49 11.98 -13.51 -42.14
N TYR A 50 12.58 -13.95 -41.03
CA TYR A 50 11.99 -13.76 -39.70
C TYR A 50 13.03 -13.67 -38.58
N SER A 51 12.74 -12.86 -37.61
CA SER A 51 13.50 -12.74 -36.35
C SER A 51 12.57 -12.57 -35.15
N LEU A 52 13.05 -13.03 -34.00
CA LEU A 52 12.38 -12.83 -32.72
C LEU A 52 13.40 -12.34 -31.72
N ASP A 53 13.19 -11.15 -31.19
CA ASP A 53 14.00 -10.57 -30.13
C ASP A 53 13.17 -10.54 -28.85
N LEU A 54 13.76 -11.02 -27.77
CA LEU A 54 13.15 -11.04 -26.45
C LEU A 54 14.03 -10.28 -25.45
N SER A 55 13.40 -9.47 -24.62
CA SER A 55 14.05 -8.81 -23.49
C SER A 55 13.18 -8.91 -22.26
N LEU A 56 13.74 -9.46 -21.18
CA LEU A 56 13.13 -9.60 -19.88
C LEU A 56 13.94 -8.77 -18.88
N ASN A 57 13.27 -7.98 -18.06
CA ASN A 57 13.84 -7.34 -16.90
C ASN A 57 13.04 -7.72 -15.64
N TYR A 58 13.72 -7.75 -14.52
CA TYR A 58 13.14 -7.98 -13.19
C TYR A 58 13.95 -7.20 -12.17
N ALA A 59 13.26 -6.52 -11.26
CA ALA A 59 13.86 -5.82 -10.15
C ALA A 59 13.04 -6.03 -8.87
N SER A 60 13.73 -6.27 -7.77
CA SER A 60 13.18 -6.37 -6.44
C SER A 60 14.07 -5.58 -5.50
N SER A 61 13.48 -4.74 -4.63
CA SER A 61 14.25 -3.98 -3.64
C SER A 61 13.42 -3.79 -2.38
N GLU A 62 14.10 -3.90 -1.25
CA GLU A 62 13.57 -3.64 0.09
C GLU A 62 14.43 -2.57 0.75
N SER A 63 13.79 -1.57 1.33
CA SER A 63 14.47 -0.46 2.02
C SER A 63 14.05 -0.44 3.48
N MET A 64 15.00 -0.77 4.36
CA MET A 64 14.78 -0.82 5.81
C MET A 64 15.24 0.46 6.48
N VAL A 65 14.46 0.92 7.44
CA VAL A 65 14.81 2.04 8.33
C VAL A 65 15.60 1.47 9.51
N ASN A 66 16.91 1.68 9.54
CA ASN A 66 17.76 1.19 10.61
C ASN A 66 17.80 2.13 11.81
N GLU A 67 17.91 3.44 11.53
CA GLU A 67 17.99 4.47 12.56
C GLU A 67 17.30 5.75 12.07
N LEU A 68 16.74 6.50 13.01
CA LEU A 68 16.26 7.87 12.85
C LEU A 68 17.04 8.79 13.79
N ALA A 69 16.61 10.03 13.98
CA ALA A 69 17.24 10.92 14.94
C ALA A 69 17.12 10.38 16.38
N GLU A 70 18.09 10.75 17.25
CA GLU A 70 18.13 10.31 18.64
C GLU A 70 16.79 10.53 19.36
N GLY A 71 16.27 9.45 19.96
CA GLY A 71 14.99 9.44 20.66
C GLY A 71 13.75 9.38 19.73
N MET A 72 13.94 9.06 18.44
CA MET A 72 12.87 8.92 17.46
C MET A 72 12.79 7.48 16.94
N ASP A 73 11.70 6.79 17.25
CA ASP A 73 11.45 5.44 16.76
C ASP A 73 10.59 5.42 15.48
N ALA A 74 9.87 6.52 15.21
CA ALA A 74 9.00 6.65 14.06
C ALA A 74 8.93 8.08 13.55
N ARG A 75 8.79 8.26 12.24
CA ARG A 75 8.62 9.55 11.60
C ARG A 75 7.51 9.53 10.58
N SER A 76 6.61 10.53 10.65
CA SER A 76 5.65 10.77 9.58
C SER A 76 6.35 11.42 8.40
N LEU A 77 6.38 10.72 7.27
CA LEU A 77 6.94 11.21 6.00
C LEU A 77 5.96 12.11 5.26
N PHE A 78 4.69 11.75 5.33
CA PHE A 78 3.63 12.46 4.65
C PHE A 78 2.29 12.24 5.35
N ARG A 79 1.49 13.29 5.44
CA ARG A 79 0.11 13.23 5.91
C ARG A 79 -0.83 13.35 4.72
N ALA A 80 -1.55 12.28 4.42
CA ALA A 80 -2.63 12.30 3.45
C ALA A 80 -3.92 12.83 4.08
N TYR A 81 -4.96 12.95 3.27
CA TYR A 81 -6.27 13.33 3.74
C TYR A 81 -6.88 12.25 4.67
N TRP A 82 -7.69 12.69 5.64
CA TRP A 82 -8.55 11.81 6.43
C TRP A 82 -7.83 10.80 7.34
N GLY A 83 -6.72 11.21 7.92
CA GLY A 83 -6.05 10.42 8.96
C GLY A 83 -5.24 9.24 8.43
N THR A 84 -4.80 9.31 7.18
CA THR A 84 -3.84 8.38 6.60
C THR A 84 -2.48 9.06 6.54
N PHE A 85 -1.45 8.33 6.91
CA PHE A 85 -0.08 8.82 6.99
C PHE A 85 0.86 7.84 6.31
N LEU A 86 1.97 8.35 5.83
CA LEU A 86 3.11 7.55 5.43
C LEU A 86 4.19 7.69 6.50
N TYR A 87 4.67 6.56 7.00
CA TYR A 87 5.64 6.50 8.08
C TYR A 87 6.93 5.81 7.66
N ALA A 88 8.00 6.21 8.35
CA ALA A 88 9.24 5.48 8.47
C ALA A 88 9.39 5.10 9.94
N ASN A 89 9.33 3.82 10.26
CA ASN A 89 9.46 3.28 11.60
C ASN A 89 10.79 2.53 11.68
N VAL A 90 11.54 2.71 12.75
CA VAL A 90 12.81 2.01 12.95
C VAL A 90 12.56 0.50 13.03
N GLY A 91 13.31 -0.27 12.27
CA GLY A 91 13.19 -1.73 12.17
C GLY A 91 12.15 -2.21 11.16
N GLU A 92 11.50 -1.32 10.43
CA GLU A 92 10.50 -1.65 9.42
C GLU A 92 10.91 -1.16 8.03
N GLU A 93 10.18 -1.59 7.02
CA GLU A 93 10.34 -1.12 5.66
C GLU A 93 9.98 0.36 5.56
N TRP A 94 10.69 1.09 4.74
CA TRP A 94 10.41 2.50 4.47
C TRP A 94 9.07 2.66 3.76
N GLY A 95 8.27 3.64 4.20
CA GLY A 95 7.06 4.00 3.50
C GLY A 95 5.84 3.14 3.88
N ILE A 96 5.72 2.79 5.15
CA ILE A 96 4.53 2.10 5.67
C ILE A 96 3.34 3.05 5.72
N ILE A 97 2.23 2.63 5.15
CA ILE A 97 0.97 3.35 5.26
C ILE A 97 0.34 3.02 6.60
N GLN A 98 0.13 4.03 7.42
CA GLN A 98 -0.59 3.92 8.70
C GLN A 98 -1.83 4.80 8.73
N GLY A 99 -2.82 4.37 9.48
CA GLY A 99 -4.05 5.15 9.64
C GLY A 99 -5.05 4.52 10.58
N THR A 100 -6.26 5.07 10.57
CA THR A 100 -7.38 4.49 11.31
C THR A 100 -8.08 3.46 10.45
N GLY A 101 -8.21 2.26 10.94
CA GLY A 101 -8.89 1.16 10.26
C GLY A 101 -10.03 0.57 11.08
N TYR A 102 -10.76 -0.37 10.49
CA TYR A 102 -11.79 -1.11 11.20
C TYR A 102 -11.17 -2.12 12.15
N LYS A 103 -11.61 -2.10 13.41
CA LYS A 103 -11.27 -3.17 14.34
C LYS A 103 -11.86 -4.48 13.86
N LYS A 104 -11.04 -5.53 13.82
CA LYS A 104 -11.43 -6.85 13.35
C LYS A 104 -11.39 -7.87 14.49
N HIS A 105 -12.34 -8.78 14.46
CA HIS A 105 -12.32 -9.98 15.26
C HIS A 105 -11.32 -11.00 14.68
N GLU A 106 -10.91 -11.99 15.48
CA GLU A 106 -9.96 -13.03 15.06
C GLU A 106 -10.39 -13.80 13.80
N ASN A 107 -11.70 -13.88 13.53
CA ASN A 107 -12.26 -14.47 12.31
C ASN A 107 -12.17 -13.56 11.07
N GLY A 108 -11.58 -12.35 11.19
CA GLY A 108 -11.39 -11.38 10.13
C GLY A 108 -12.58 -10.44 9.87
N GLN A 109 -13.73 -10.67 10.50
CA GLN A 109 -14.91 -9.81 10.35
C GLN A 109 -14.76 -8.51 11.16
N ARG A 110 -15.40 -7.46 10.67
CA ARG A 110 -15.41 -6.16 11.36
C ARG A 110 -16.29 -6.19 12.60
N ILE A 111 -15.83 -5.56 13.66
CA ILE A 111 -16.57 -5.46 14.91
C ILE A 111 -17.51 -4.26 14.86
N VAL A 112 -18.76 -4.49 15.27
CA VAL A 112 -19.78 -3.47 15.45
C VAL A 112 -20.07 -3.35 16.95
N ASP A 113 -20.22 -2.10 17.42
CA ASP A 113 -20.77 -1.82 18.73
C ASP A 113 -22.30 -2.02 18.69
N PRO A 114 -22.86 -3.04 19.37
CA PRO A 114 -24.28 -3.34 19.31
C PRO A 114 -25.16 -2.26 19.94
N SER A 115 -24.58 -1.39 20.78
CA SER A 115 -25.33 -0.30 21.44
C SER A 115 -25.54 0.90 20.50
N THR A 116 -24.60 1.14 19.60
CA THR A 116 -24.62 2.30 18.69
C THR A 116 -24.86 1.94 17.23
N GLY A 117 -24.66 0.68 16.84
CA GLY A 117 -24.70 0.23 15.46
C GLY A 117 -23.51 0.68 14.61
N ASN A 118 -22.48 1.27 15.22
CA ASN A 118 -21.31 1.79 14.53
C ASN A 118 -20.19 0.76 14.47
N TYR A 119 -19.37 0.82 13.41
CA TYR A 119 -18.11 0.09 13.39
C TYR A 119 -17.17 0.57 14.48
N MET A 120 -16.47 -0.36 15.10
CA MET A 120 -15.37 -0.03 15.99
C MET A 120 -14.08 0.20 15.18
N TYR A 121 -13.29 1.19 15.60
CA TYR A 121 -12.07 1.60 14.92
C TYR A 121 -10.85 1.40 15.78
N GLU A 122 -9.74 1.24 15.13
CA GLU A 122 -8.41 1.18 15.73
C GLU A 122 -7.49 2.16 15.00
N ASN A 123 -6.76 2.96 15.78
CA ASN A 123 -5.81 3.94 15.23
C ASN A 123 -4.44 3.28 15.04
N ASN A 124 -3.61 3.91 14.21
CA ASN A 124 -2.24 3.48 13.93
C ASN A 124 -2.13 2.05 13.38
N MET A 125 -3.16 1.61 12.68
CA MET A 125 -3.09 0.35 11.94
C MET A 125 -2.17 0.50 10.75
N GLU A 126 -1.36 -0.51 10.52
CA GLU A 126 -0.49 -0.61 9.34
C GLU A 126 -1.22 -1.29 8.20
N PHE A 127 -1.02 -0.75 7.01
CA PHE A 127 -1.66 -1.23 5.80
C PHE A 127 -0.67 -1.69 4.74
N GLY A 128 0.60 -1.81 5.12
CA GLY A 128 1.70 -2.23 4.26
C GLY A 128 2.48 -1.07 3.65
N SER A 129 3.52 -1.43 2.91
CA SER A 129 4.44 -0.50 2.27
C SER A 129 3.89 0.06 0.95
N VAL A 130 4.30 1.27 0.59
CA VAL A 130 4.07 1.82 -0.76
C VAL A 130 5.02 1.24 -1.79
N LEU A 131 6.08 0.58 -1.35
CA LEU A 131 7.07 -0.02 -2.26
C LEU A 131 6.53 -1.34 -2.81
N PRO A 132 6.77 -1.63 -4.10
CA PRO A 132 6.44 -2.93 -4.66
C PRO A 132 7.43 -4.01 -4.18
N ASP A 133 6.95 -5.24 -4.05
CA ASP A 133 7.78 -6.40 -3.76
C ASP A 133 8.73 -6.70 -4.92
N TYR A 134 8.21 -6.56 -6.15
CA TYR A 134 9.01 -6.62 -7.37
C TYR A 134 8.31 -5.92 -8.54
N THR A 135 9.11 -5.53 -9.52
CA THR A 135 8.69 -5.02 -10.82
C THR A 135 9.39 -5.76 -11.95
N GLY A 136 8.81 -5.76 -13.11
CA GLY A 136 9.46 -6.34 -14.27
C GLY A 136 8.79 -5.98 -15.57
N GLY A 137 9.45 -6.35 -16.67
CA GLY A 137 8.93 -6.13 -18.01
C GLY A 137 9.40 -7.20 -18.97
N LEU A 138 8.54 -7.51 -19.93
CA LEU A 138 8.83 -8.37 -21.06
C LEU A 138 8.59 -7.58 -22.33
N ARG A 139 9.62 -7.49 -23.17
CA ARG A 139 9.52 -6.96 -24.52
C ARG A 139 9.75 -8.05 -25.53
N VAL A 140 8.87 -8.08 -26.52
CA VAL A 140 8.90 -9.00 -27.65
C VAL A 140 8.89 -8.18 -28.92
N ASP A 141 9.91 -8.31 -29.75
CA ASP A 141 9.97 -7.74 -31.09
C ASP A 141 10.11 -8.88 -32.09
N ALA A 142 9.16 -8.97 -33.02
CA ALA A 142 9.13 -10.02 -34.02
C ALA A 142 9.06 -9.39 -35.42
N ARG A 143 9.88 -9.90 -36.33
CA ARG A 143 9.84 -9.52 -37.75
C ARG A 143 9.52 -10.75 -38.59
N TYR A 144 8.63 -10.58 -39.52
CA TYR A 144 8.33 -11.55 -40.56
C TYR A 144 8.24 -10.87 -41.90
N LYS A 145 9.23 -11.08 -42.77
CA LYS A 145 9.36 -10.40 -44.08
C LYS A 145 9.34 -8.88 -43.89
N ASN A 146 8.27 -8.24 -44.44
CA ASN A 146 8.08 -6.79 -44.38
C ASN A 146 7.19 -6.32 -43.23
N PHE A 147 6.84 -7.24 -42.30
CA PHE A 147 6.01 -6.92 -41.12
C PHE A 147 6.87 -6.93 -39.88
N ASP A 148 6.76 -5.85 -39.11
CA ASP A 148 7.35 -5.75 -37.78
C ASP A 148 6.24 -5.68 -36.73
N PHE A 149 6.38 -6.47 -35.70
CA PHE A 149 5.46 -6.51 -34.55
C PHE A 149 6.26 -6.32 -33.27
N GLY A 150 5.85 -5.37 -32.42
CA GLY A 150 6.43 -5.14 -31.11
C GLY A 150 5.37 -5.13 -30.03
N ALA A 151 5.64 -5.79 -28.92
CA ALA A 151 4.80 -5.75 -27.73
C ALA A 151 5.67 -5.59 -26.49
N SER A 152 5.20 -4.76 -25.54
CA SER A 152 5.84 -4.56 -24.25
C SER A 152 4.80 -4.79 -23.16
N PHE A 153 5.18 -5.56 -22.15
CA PHE A 153 4.37 -5.87 -20.99
C PHE A 153 5.15 -5.47 -19.76
N ASP A 154 4.52 -4.67 -18.90
CA ASP A 154 5.07 -4.29 -17.60
C ASP A 154 4.21 -4.93 -16.52
N PHE A 155 4.84 -5.42 -15.46
CA PHE A 155 4.17 -6.03 -14.33
C PHE A 155 4.78 -5.56 -13.01
N GLN A 156 3.95 -5.50 -12.00
CA GLN A 156 4.32 -5.13 -10.65
C GLN A 156 3.49 -5.96 -9.66
N GLU A 157 4.12 -6.43 -8.61
CA GLU A 157 3.46 -7.06 -7.47
C GLU A 157 3.80 -6.29 -6.20
N GLY A 158 2.86 -6.28 -5.24
CA GLY A 158 3.02 -5.52 -4.01
C GLY A 158 2.83 -4.02 -4.20
N GLY A 159 3.20 -3.28 -3.17
CA GLY A 159 2.95 -1.85 -3.06
C GLY A 159 1.49 -1.53 -2.75
N GLN A 160 1.27 -0.71 -1.75
CA GLN A 160 -0.05 -0.27 -1.32
C GLN A 160 -0.25 1.20 -1.68
N PHE A 161 -1.48 1.57 -1.98
CA PHE A 161 -1.82 2.97 -2.18
C PHE A 161 -3.18 3.31 -1.58
N TYR A 162 -3.32 4.54 -1.15
CA TYR A 162 -4.57 5.07 -0.65
C TYR A 162 -5.42 5.65 -1.79
N SER A 163 -6.64 5.15 -1.95
CA SER A 163 -7.58 5.64 -2.97
C SER A 163 -8.68 6.51 -2.37
N LEU A 164 -8.52 7.81 -2.52
CA LEU A 164 -9.54 8.79 -2.12
C LEU A 164 -10.85 8.61 -2.89
N THR A 165 -10.79 8.28 -4.17
CA THR A 165 -11.97 8.01 -5.01
C THR A 165 -12.78 6.84 -4.45
N ARG A 166 -12.11 5.76 -4.04
CA ARG A 166 -12.80 4.61 -3.43
C ARG A 166 -13.40 4.96 -2.08
N GLN A 167 -12.69 5.75 -1.26
CA GLN A 167 -13.23 6.22 0.01
C GLN A 167 -14.51 7.00 -0.18
N TRP A 168 -14.51 7.99 -1.06
CA TRP A 168 -15.71 8.79 -1.33
C TRP A 168 -16.82 7.98 -1.99
N GLY A 169 -16.50 7.05 -2.87
CA GLY A 169 -17.44 6.11 -3.47
C GLY A 169 -18.16 5.25 -2.43
N LEU A 170 -17.40 4.72 -1.46
CA LEU A 170 -17.95 3.97 -0.32
C LEU A 170 -18.80 4.86 0.59
N TYR A 171 -18.30 6.05 0.92
CA TYR A 171 -19.00 7.00 1.77
C TYR A 171 -20.36 7.42 1.18
N SER A 172 -20.39 7.70 -0.11
CA SER A 172 -21.61 8.14 -0.81
C SER A 172 -22.52 7.00 -1.26
N GLY A 173 -22.14 5.74 -1.03
CA GLY A 173 -22.93 4.58 -1.44
C GLY A 173 -22.90 4.30 -2.95
N MET A 174 -21.90 4.79 -3.67
CA MET A 174 -21.78 4.65 -5.13
C MET A 174 -21.09 3.35 -5.59
N THR A 175 -20.58 2.55 -4.66
CA THR A 175 -19.91 1.29 -4.99
C THR A 175 -20.86 0.10 -4.86
N SER A 176 -20.65 -0.93 -5.69
CA SER A 176 -21.55 -2.11 -5.74
C SER A 176 -21.67 -2.85 -4.40
N ASN A 177 -20.64 -2.82 -3.57
CA ASN A 177 -20.63 -3.42 -2.24
C ASN A 177 -21.41 -2.61 -1.18
N THR A 178 -21.96 -1.47 -1.56
CA THR A 178 -22.86 -0.66 -0.71
C THR A 178 -24.33 -0.85 -1.03
N ILE A 179 -24.65 -1.70 -1.99
CA ILE A 179 -26.02 -2.01 -2.42
C ILE A 179 -26.43 -3.41 -1.95
N GLY A 180 -27.70 -3.58 -1.67
CA GLY A 180 -28.29 -4.85 -1.25
C GLY A 180 -28.91 -4.78 0.15
N ASN A 181 -29.56 -5.87 0.53
CA ASN A 181 -30.22 -5.97 1.83
C ASN A 181 -29.67 -7.18 2.61
N ASN A 182 -29.61 -7.07 3.91
CA ASN A 182 -29.30 -8.15 4.81
C ASN A 182 -30.50 -9.10 4.99
N THR A 183 -30.32 -10.15 5.79
CA THR A 183 -31.36 -11.14 6.08
C THR A 183 -32.60 -10.55 6.77
N LEU A 184 -32.48 -9.36 7.37
CA LEU A 184 -33.59 -8.62 7.99
C LEU A 184 -34.26 -7.62 7.00
N GLY A 185 -33.80 -7.57 5.74
CA GLY A 185 -34.32 -6.66 4.74
C GLY A 185 -33.78 -5.22 4.83
N ASN A 186 -32.83 -4.94 5.72
CA ASN A 186 -32.17 -3.64 5.83
C ASN A 186 -30.99 -3.54 4.84
N PRO A 187 -30.63 -2.34 4.38
CA PRO A 187 -29.45 -2.17 3.55
C PRO A 187 -28.21 -2.79 4.18
N VAL A 188 -27.61 -3.74 3.47
CA VAL A 188 -26.37 -4.39 3.91
C VAL A 188 -25.20 -3.69 3.34
N ARG A 189 -24.20 -3.65 4.16
CA ARG A 189 -22.92 -3.15 3.72
C ARG A 189 -21.85 -4.24 3.80
N ASP A 190 -21.69 -4.92 4.94
CA ASP A 190 -20.77 -6.05 5.12
C ASP A 190 -21.26 -6.95 6.25
N PRO A 191 -20.91 -8.25 6.26
CA PRO A 191 -21.04 -9.09 7.44
C PRO A 191 -20.21 -8.52 8.59
N VAL A 192 -20.82 -8.39 9.75
CA VAL A 192 -20.20 -7.82 10.95
C VAL A 192 -20.47 -8.71 12.16
N VAL A 193 -19.58 -8.62 13.15
CA VAL A 193 -19.71 -9.32 14.43
C VAL A 193 -19.60 -8.35 15.59
N SER A 194 -20.14 -8.73 16.75
CA SER A 194 -19.89 -8.06 18.01
C SER A 194 -18.45 -8.31 18.49
N ALA A 195 -18.03 -7.63 19.55
CA ALA A 195 -16.71 -7.87 20.17
C ALA A 195 -16.55 -9.29 20.74
N SER A 196 -17.65 -9.98 21.07
CA SER A 196 -17.67 -11.39 21.49
C SER A 196 -17.59 -12.39 20.32
N GLY A 197 -17.64 -11.92 19.09
CA GLY A 197 -17.63 -12.74 17.88
C GLY A 197 -19.01 -13.22 17.43
N ASP A 198 -20.08 -12.77 18.11
CA ASP A 198 -21.44 -13.13 17.72
C ASP A 198 -21.82 -12.45 16.38
N ASP A 199 -22.60 -13.18 15.57
CA ASP A 199 -23.11 -12.67 14.29
C ASP A 199 -24.01 -11.44 14.51
N SER A 200 -23.61 -10.32 13.94
CA SER A 200 -24.31 -9.05 13.98
C SER A 200 -24.78 -8.59 12.60
N THR A 201 -25.01 -9.51 11.67
CA THR A 201 -25.45 -9.22 10.30
C THR A 201 -26.78 -8.48 10.23
N GLY A 202 -27.57 -8.49 11.31
CA GLY A 202 -28.78 -7.68 11.46
C GLY A 202 -28.51 -6.20 11.70
N PHE A 203 -27.30 -5.80 12.10
CA PHE A 203 -26.93 -4.41 12.28
C PHE A 203 -26.63 -3.75 10.93
N VAL A 204 -27.17 -2.57 10.73
CA VAL A 204 -26.81 -1.67 9.64
C VAL A 204 -25.86 -0.63 10.22
N PRO A 205 -24.56 -0.67 9.93
CA PRO A 205 -23.64 0.35 10.40
C PRO A 205 -24.07 1.72 9.87
N VAL A 206 -24.15 2.70 10.75
CA VAL A 206 -24.65 4.05 10.43
C VAL A 206 -23.68 4.82 9.54
N SER A 207 -22.43 4.38 9.44
CA SER A 207 -21.39 5.11 8.72
C SER A 207 -20.37 4.20 8.04
N TYR A 208 -20.15 4.45 6.75
CA TYR A 208 -19.01 3.92 5.99
C TYR A 208 -17.79 4.86 6.02
N THR A 209 -17.70 5.70 6.99
CA THR A 209 -16.82 6.86 6.97
C THR A 209 -15.33 6.55 7.11
N HIS A 210 -14.91 5.29 7.16
CA HIS A 210 -13.49 4.99 7.38
C HIS A 210 -12.94 3.96 6.40
N LEU A 211 -11.76 4.22 6.04
CA LEU A 211 -10.77 3.59 5.21
C LEU A 211 -10.83 2.06 5.17
N THR A 212 -11.26 1.53 4.06
CA THR A 212 -10.63 0.32 3.56
C THR A 212 -9.61 0.79 2.54
N LEU A 213 -8.34 0.68 2.87
CA LEU A 213 -7.33 0.75 1.83
C LEU A 213 -7.58 -0.39 0.86
N PRO A 214 -7.63 -0.13 -0.44
CA PRO A 214 -7.65 -1.20 -1.39
C PRO A 214 -6.33 -1.95 -1.24
N THR A 215 -6.42 -3.19 -0.81
CA THR A 215 -5.37 -4.14 -1.15
C THR A 215 -5.22 -4.10 -2.67
N SER A 216 -3.99 -4.13 -3.17
CA SER A 216 -3.68 -4.24 -4.59
C SER A 216 -4.67 -5.18 -5.27
N PRO A 217 -5.28 -4.82 -6.39
CA PRO A 217 -6.13 -5.74 -7.09
C PRO A 217 -5.27 -6.95 -7.45
N LYS A 218 -5.65 -8.11 -6.93
CA LYS A 218 -5.15 -9.36 -7.49
C LYS A 218 -5.71 -9.42 -8.91
N VAL A 219 -4.83 -9.22 -9.87
CA VAL A 219 -5.11 -9.47 -11.30
C VAL A 219 -5.24 -10.97 -11.50
#